data_66f0ae23c85946b1173890482bc8fc75
#
_entry.id   66f0ae23c85946b1173890482bc8fc75
#
_cell.length_a   1.000
_cell.length_b   1.000
_cell.length_c   1.000
_cell.angle_alpha   90.00
_cell.angle_beta   90.00
_cell.angle_gamma   90.00
#
_symmetry.space_group_name_H-M   'P 1'
#
loop_
_entity.id
_entity.type
_entity.pdbx_description
1 polymer ?
#
loop_
_entity_poly.entity_id
_entity_poly.type
_entity_poly.pdbx_seq_one_letter_code
_entity_poly.pdbx_strand_id
1 'polypeptide(L)'
;MLKKLLHFIQFTILTKESQSPNSEHLQGLYNILQPPAISKSYTKLLLNDQACEAFLAKATPLSPQEYVVLLQYLNQIGRPYRAYTNMPHPEYSLVLPPAAKQLKEFNIREYTYSCKSSHQGNSNIQFQDRFNNCQRTGTIESIFQIPLEGVLQTFLIVQEHMLLPIGEEIKAPYIHYPRFKSKIVFASTSNIFFIIEPNHIITHLTTHVQPSGTFGIPYDTLIVCWGLDRGKKC
;
A
#
# COMPACT_ATOMS: atom_id res chain seq x y z
N MET A 1 -18.62 8.63 -0.91
CA MET A 1 -20.05 8.72 -0.62
C MET A 1 -20.48 7.71 0.45
N LEU A 2 -20.25 6.41 0.27
CA LEU A 2 -20.67 5.33 1.20
C LEU A 2 -20.13 5.49 2.63
N LYS A 3 -18.81 5.78 2.81
CA LYS A 3 -18.21 5.98 4.15
C LYS A 3 -18.82 7.13 4.95
N LYS A 4 -19.32 8.19 4.27
CA LYS A 4 -19.99 9.30 4.94
C LYS A 4 -21.41 8.94 5.36
N LEU A 5 -22.10 8.14 4.52
CA LEU A 5 -23.40 7.61 4.86
C LEU A 5 -23.29 6.68 6.07
N LEU A 6 -22.29 5.80 6.08
CA LEU A 6 -21.97 4.93 7.22
C LEU A 6 -21.68 5.70 8.49
N HIS A 7 -20.85 6.76 8.38
CA HIS A 7 -20.52 7.60 9.56
C HIS A 7 -21.75 8.37 10.06
N PHE A 8 -22.58 8.87 9.15
CA PHE A 8 -23.84 9.54 9.53
C PHE A 8 -24.82 8.57 10.20
N ILE A 9 -24.99 7.36 9.65
CA ILE A 9 -25.84 6.31 10.24
C ILE A 9 -25.31 5.91 11.63
N GLN A 10 -24.00 5.70 11.76
CA GLN A 10 -23.37 5.37 13.04
C GLN A 10 -23.56 6.48 14.07
N PHE A 11 -23.37 7.74 13.68
CA PHE A 11 -23.60 8.88 14.54
C PHE A 11 -25.07 8.98 14.97
N THR A 12 -26.01 8.73 14.03
CA THR A 12 -27.44 8.76 14.31
C THR A 12 -27.87 7.64 15.25
N ILE A 13 -27.27 6.45 15.14
CA ILE A 13 -27.51 5.33 16.06
C ILE A 13 -26.99 5.65 17.46
N LEU A 14 -25.77 6.18 17.57
CA LEU A 14 -25.14 6.51 18.86
C LEU A 14 -25.78 7.70 19.59
N THR A 15 -26.36 8.65 18.86
CA THR A 15 -27.00 9.84 19.46
C THR A 15 -28.47 9.61 19.84
N LYS A 16 -29.09 8.52 19.37
CA LYS A 16 -30.46 8.15 19.75
C LYS A 16 -30.45 6.97 20.70
N GLU A 17 -30.04 7.17 21.94
CA GLU A 17 -30.27 6.25 23.06
C GLU A 17 -31.77 6.16 23.49
N SER A 18 -32.70 6.46 22.61
CA SER A 18 -34.11 6.31 22.92
C SER A 18 -34.78 5.35 21.97
N GLN A 19 -35.39 4.34 22.53
CA GLN A 19 -36.27 3.33 21.97
C GLN A 19 -37.18 3.87 20.82
N SER A 20 -36.64 3.88 19.60
CA SER A 20 -37.40 4.23 18.41
C SER A 20 -37.37 2.98 17.50
N PRO A 21 -38.53 2.54 16.96
CA PRO A 21 -38.63 1.38 16.04
C PRO A 21 -37.75 1.54 14.78
N ASN A 22 -37.24 2.75 14.51
CA ASN A 22 -36.35 3.01 13.39
C ASN A 22 -34.88 2.60 13.65
N SER A 23 -34.50 2.24 14.89
CA SER A 23 -33.09 1.90 15.18
C SER A 23 -32.70 0.56 14.58
N GLU A 24 -33.61 -0.42 14.52
CA GLU A 24 -33.34 -1.74 13.93
C GLU A 24 -33.16 -1.65 12.40
N HIS A 25 -33.97 -0.84 11.73
CA HIS A 25 -33.82 -0.60 10.29
C HIS A 25 -32.52 0.12 9.96
N LEU A 26 -32.10 1.11 10.78
CA LEU A 26 -30.84 1.80 10.61
C LEU A 26 -29.64 0.88 10.89
N GLN A 27 -29.76 -0.02 11.89
CA GLN A 27 -28.73 -1.01 12.17
C GLN A 27 -28.64 -2.04 11.04
N GLY A 28 -29.77 -2.46 10.48
CA GLY A 28 -29.82 -3.32 9.30
C GLY A 28 -29.11 -2.70 8.08
N LEU A 29 -29.41 -1.42 7.78
CA LEU A 29 -28.75 -0.68 6.72
C LEU A 29 -27.25 -0.48 6.99
N TYR A 30 -26.87 -0.20 8.24
CA TYR A 30 -25.47 -0.08 8.64
C TYR A 30 -24.72 -1.38 8.38
N ASN A 31 -25.29 -2.53 8.74
CA ASN A 31 -24.68 -3.84 8.53
C ASN A 31 -24.57 -4.21 7.03
N ILE A 32 -25.56 -3.82 6.22
CA ILE A 32 -25.53 -4.02 4.75
C ILE A 32 -24.48 -3.10 4.08
N LEU A 33 -24.33 -1.88 4.60
CA LEU A 33 -23.40 -0.89 4.06
C LEU A 33 -21.98 -0.99 4.63
N GLN A 34 -21.79 -1.80 5.68
CA GLN A 34 -20.43 -2.14 6.09
C GLN A 34 -19.75 -2.88 4.94
N PRO A 35 -18.57 -2.46 4.50
CA PRO A 35 -17.77 -3.31 3.64
C PRO A 35 -17.61 -4.65 4.37
N PRO A 36 -17.78 -5.79 3.68
CA PRO A 36 -17.64 -7.10 4.30
C PRO A 36 -16.36 -7.11 5.11
N ALA A 37 -16.48 -7.55 6.37
CA ALA A 37 -15.36 -7.56 7.30
C ALA A 37 -14.14 -8.08 6.58
N ILE A 38 -13.07 -7.28 6.59
CA ILE A 38 -11.87 -7.45 5.79
C ILE A 38 -11.08 -8.65 6.32
N SER A 39 -11.63 -9.83 6.09
CA SER A 39 -11.07 -11.11 6.50
C SER A 39 -10.99 -12.09 5.33
N LYS A 40 -10.58 -11.61 4.15
CA LYS A 40 -9.90 -12.52 3.23
C LYS A 40 -8.43 -12.17 3.33
N SER A 41 -7.78 -12.76 4.33
CA SER A 41 -6.33 -12.79 4.43
C SER A 41 -5.78 -13.19 3.06
N TYR A 42 -4.83 -12.42 2.56
CA TYR A 42 -3.97 -12.85 1.48
C TYR A 42 -3.45 -14.25 1.85
N THR A 43 -3.90 -15.29 1.14
CA THR A 43 -3.57 -16.66 1.49
C THR A 43 -2.10 -16.89 1.18
N LYS A 44 -1.29 -17.01 2.23
CA LYS A 44 0.12 -17.35 2.10
C LYS A 44 0.23 -18.78 1.60
N LEU A 45 0.86 -18.99 0.46
CA LEU A 45 1.09 -20.31 -0.10
C LEU A 45 2.23 -21.00 0.66
N LEU A 46 1.95 -22.16 1.22
CA LEU A 46 2.96 -23.00 1.86
C LEU A 46 3.71 -23.78 0.77
N LEU A 47 5.02 -23.80 0.85
CA LEU A 47 5.92 -24.51 -0.05
C LEU A 47 6.75 -25.49 0.79
N ASN A 48 6.99 -26.69 0.26
CA ASN A 48 8.02 -27.57 0.79
C ASN A 48 9.41 -27.14 0.27
N ASP A 49 10.47 -27.70 0.80
CA ASP A 49 11.85 -27.33 0.48
C ASP A 49 12.15 -27.46 -1.04
N GLN A 50 11.71 -28.57 -1.65
CA GLN A 50 11.90 -28.79 -3.08
C GLN A 50 11.17 -27.73 -3.92
N ALA A 51 9.96 -27.32 -3.52
CA ALA A 51 9.21 -26.27 -4.19
C ALA A 51 9.87 -24.89 -4.00
N CYS A 52 10.45 -24.64 -2.83
CA CYS A 52 11.25 -23.41 -2.57
C CYS A 52 12.48 -23.35 -3.49
N GLU A 53 13.24 -24.44 -3.60
CA GLU A 53 14.42 -24.52 -4.47
C GLU A 53 14.03 -24.33 -5.94
N ALA A 54 12.99 -25.03 -6.40
CA ALA A 54 12.48 -24.92 -7.77
C ALA A 54 11.95 -23.50 -8.09
N PHE A 55 11.40 -22.82 -7.09
CA PHE A 55 10.98 -21.44 -7.22
C PHE A 55 12.17 -20.50 -7.37
N LEU A 56 13.16 -20.63 -6.48
CA LEU A 56 14.36 -19.79 -6.47
C LEU A 56 15.25 -20.02 -7.71
N ALA A 57 15.27 -21.22 -8.26
CA ALA A 57 15.99 -21.53 -9.50
C ALA A 57 15.48 -20.72 -10.71
N LYS A 58 14.22 -20.27 -10.68
CA LYS A 58 13.57 -19.43 -11.71
C LYS A 58 13.46 -17.96 -11.32
N ALA A 59 13.97 -17.61 -10.15
CA ALA A 59 13.94 -16.24 -9.64
C ALA A 59 15.06 -15.39 -10.26
N THR A 60 14.86 -14.10 -10.30
CA THR A 60 15.86 -13.12 -10.74
C THR A 60 16.54 -12.48 -9.53
N PRO A 61 17.83 -12.15 -9.60
CA PRO A 61 18.49 -11.43 -8.51
C PRO A 61 17.74 -10.13 -8.16
N LEU A 62 17.59 -9.89 -6.89
CA LEU A 62 17.15 -8.57 -6.39
C LEU A 62 18.27 -7.55 -6.66
N SER A 63 17.88 -6.31 -6.97
CA SER A 63 18.86 -5.23 -7.01
C SER A 63 19.47 -5.05 -5.61
N PRO A 64 20.70 -4.52 -5.50
CA PRO A 64 21.33 -4.28 -4.21
C PRO A 64 20.47 -3.45 -3.26
N GLN A 65 19.75 -2.47 -3.79
CA GLN A 65 18.85 -1.62 -3.02
C GLN A 65 17.62 -2.40 -2.52
N GLU A 66 16.95 -3.17 -3.38
CA GLU A 66 15.81 -4.02 -3.00
C GLU A 66 16.20 -5.02 -1.91
N TYR A 67 17.36 -5.64 -2.08
CA TYR A 67 17.87 -6.62 -1.12
C TYR A 67 18.13 -6.01 0.27
N VAL A 68 18.81 -4.87 0.31
CA VAL A 68 19.15 -4.19 1.57
C VAL A 68 17.88 -3.72 2.28
N VAL A 69 16.95 -3.11 1.57
CA VAL A 69 15.69 -2.60 2.15
C VAL A 69 14.82 -3.76 2.66
N LEU A 70 14.78 -4.90 1.92
CA LEU A 70 14.06 -6.10 2.37
C LEU A 70 14.69 -6.70 3.63
N LEU A 71 16.02 -6.82 3.66
CA LEU A 71 16.74 -7.34 4.82
C LEU A 71 16.49 -6.47 6.06
N GLN A 72 16.56 -5.16 5.93
CA GLN A 72 16.27 -4.22 7.00
C GLN A 72 14.84 -4.36 7.49
N TYR A 73 13.87 -4.41 6.59
CA TYR A 73 12.46 -4.59 6.92
C TYR A 73 12.21 -5.86 7.72
N LEU A 74 12.75 -7.01 7.26
CA LEU A 74 12.58 -8.29 7.94
C LEU A 74 13.16 -8.26 9.35
N ASN A 75 14.35 -7.69 9.52
CA ASN A 75 14.98 -7.55 10.83
C ASN A 75 14.19 -6.61 11.75
N GLN A 76 13.65 -5.52 11.24
CA GLN A 76 12.82 -4.58 12.01
C GLN A 76 11.50 -5.21 12.49
N ILE A 77 10.94 -6.14 11.74
CA ILE A 77 9.71 -6.87 12.17
C ILE A 77 10.00 -8.08 13.07
N GLY A 78 11.23 -8.22 13.55
CA GLY A 78 11.65 -9.29 14.48
C GLY A 78 11.97 -10.62 13.80
N ARG A 79 12.22 -10.63 12.49
CA ARG A 79 12.68 -11.82 11.75
C ARG A 79 14.17 -11.67 11.44
N PRO A 80 15.07 -12.26 12.23
CA PRO A 80 16.52 -11.99 12.19
C PRO A 80 17.20 -12.68 11.01
N TYR A 81 16.97 -12.17 9.81
CA TYR A 81 17.66 -12.64 8.60
C TYR A 81 19.08 -12.08 8.52
N ARG A 82 19.98 -12.90 8.02
CA ARG A 82 21.35 -12.52 7.68
C ARG A 82 21.50 -12.32 6.17
N ALA A 83 22.41 -11.42 5.81
CA ALA A 83 22.75 -11.26 4.40
C ALA A 83 23.48 -12.50 3.88
N TYR A 84 23.18 -12.94 2.68
CA TYR A 84 23.84 -14.09 2.05
C TYR A 84 25.35 -13.88 1.88
N THR A 85 25.81 -12.63 1.84
CA THR A 85 27.24 -12.26 1.71
C THR A 85 28.01 -12.36 3.01
N ASN A 86 27.34 -12.45 4.17
CA ASN A 86 27.99 -12.46 5.50
C ASN A 86 28.42 -13.87 5.92
N MET A 87 29.38 -14.45 5.20
CA MET A 87 29.94 -15.79 5.48
C MET A 87 30.95 -15.76 6.64
N PRO A 88 31.11 -16.82 7.44
CA PRO A 88 30.29 -18.04 7.44
C PRO A 88 28.93 -17.81 8.14
N HIS A 89 27.91 -18.54 7.71
CA HIS A 89 26.62 -18.53 8.37
C HIS A 89 26.64 -19.49 9.56
N PRO A 90 26.30 -19.05 10.77
CA PRO A 90 26.06 -19.96 11.88
C PRO A 90 24.97 -20.98 11.54
N GLU A 91 25.12 -22.18 12.10
CA GLU A 91 24.09 -23.21 12.01
C GLU A 91 22.74 -22.67 12.48
N TYR A 92 21.67 -23.03 11.76
CA TYR A 92 20.28 -22.54 11.98
C TYR A 92 20.03 -21.04 11.77
N SER A 93 20.98 -20.30 11.21
CA SER A 93 20.71 -18.89 10.88
C SER A 93 19.79 -18.78 9.66
N LEU A 94 18.81 -17.87 9.75
CA LEU A 94 17.97 -17.51 8.61
C LEU A 94 18.78 -16.66 7.65
N VAL A 95 18.97 -17.12 6.43
CA VAL A 95 19.69 -16.39 5.39
C VAL A 95 18.67 -15.90 4.35
N LEU A 96 18.71 -14.60 4.05
CA LEU A 96 17.83 -14.04 3.04
C LEU A 96 18.32 -14.45 1.64
N PRO A 97 17.48 -15.12 0.82
CA PRO A 97 17.83 -15.43 -0.57
C PRO A 97 18.10 -14.16 -1.36
N PRO A 98 19.12 -14.15 -2.25
CA PRO A 98 19.45 -12.97 -3.05
C PRO A 98 18.53 -12.76 -4.28
N ALA A 99 17.62 -13.70 -4.53
CA ALA A 99 16.77 -13.71 -5.70
C ALA A 99 15.30 -13.84 -5.32
N ALA A 100 14.44 -13.21 -6.13
CA ALA A 100 12.99 -13.25 -5.98
C ALA A 100 12.31 -13.28 -7.34
N LYS A 101 11.08 -13.74 -7.40
CA LYS A 101 10.27 -13.69 -8.62
C LYS A 101 9.65 -12.29 -8.74
N GLN A 102 10.10 -11.53 -9.72
CA GLN A 102 9.52 -10.23 -10.05
C GLN A 102 8.13 -10.39 -10.67
N LEU A 103 7.20 -9.54 -10.24
CA LEU A 103 5.83 -9.47 -10.77
C LEU A 103 5.59 -8.09 -11.38
N LYS A 104 4.90 -8.07 -12.52
CA LYS A 104 4.42 -6.82 -13.13
C LYS A 104 3.20 -6.27 -12.42
N GLU A 105 2.36 -7.18 -11.94
CA GLU A 105 1.11 -6.88 -11.27
C GLU A 105 0.72 -8.00 -10.30
N PHE A 106 -0.16 -7.69 -9.36
CA PHE A 106 -0.81 -8.68 -8.53
C PHE A 106 -2.24 -8.22 -8.19
N ASN A 107 -3.08 -9.18 -7.80
CA ASN A 107 -4.47 -8.94 -7.48
C ASN A 107 -4.74 -9.17 -6.00
N ILE A 108 -5.43 -8.24 -5.38
CA ILE A 108 -5.96 -8.38 -4.02
C ILE A 108 -7.36 -7.79 -3.94
N ARG A 109 -8.32 -8.53 -3.40
CA ARG A 109 -9.70 -8.05 -3.19
C ARG A 109 -10.33 -7.44 -4.45
N GLU A 110 -10.20 -8.10 -5.59
CA GLU A 110 -10.72 -7.65 -6.89
C GLU A 110 -9.99 -6.44 -7.52
N TYR A 111 -8.99 -5.87 -6.83
CA TYR A 111 -8.17 -4.80 -7.36
C TYR A 111 -6.86 -5.32 -7.92
N THR A 112 -6.43 -4.75 -9.04
CA THR A 112 -5.13 -5.01 -9.67
C THR A 112 -4.17 -3.89 -9.30
N TYR A 113 -3.05 -4.24 -8.69
CA TYR A 113 -1.94 -3.35 -8.39
C TYR A 113 -0.78 -3.68 -9.30
N SER A 114 -0.10 -2.67 -9.83
CA SER A 114 0.97 -2.84 -10.82
C SER A 114 2.19 -2.01 -10.46
N CYS A 115 3.35 -2.44 -10.94
CA CYS A 115 4.52 -1.57 -10.92
C CYS A 115 4.30 -0.35 -11.83
N LYS A 116 4.89 0.78 -11.49
CA LYS A 116 4.88 2.01 -12.30
C LYS A 116 5.31 1.76 -13.75
N SER A 117 6.33 0.93 -13.94
CA SER A 117 6.83 0.55 -15.26
C SER A 117 5.86 -0.28 -16.08
N SER A 118 4.92 -0.99 -15.45
CA SER A 118 3.91 -1.82 -16.13
C SER A 118 2.62 -1.06 -16.40
N HIS A 119 2.05 -0.41 -15.38
CA HIS A 119 0.81 0.35 -15.53
C HIS A 119 0.73 1.48 -14.50
N GLN A 120 1.04 2.70 -14.93
CA GLN A 120 1.12 3.88 -14.05
C GLN A 120 -0.17 4.15 -13.27
N GLY A 121 -1.35 3.93 -13.88
CA GLY A 121 -2.64 4.19 -13.24
C GLY A 121 -2.94 3.29 -12.03
N ASN A 122 -2.37 2.08 -11.98
CA ASN A 122 -2.57 1.11 -10.91
C ASN A 122 -1.38 1.04 -9.94
N SER A 123 -0.40 1.94 -10.08
CA SER A 123 0.81 1.94 -9.25
C SER A 123 0.74 2.92 -8.07
N ASN A 124 -0.16 3.90 -8.11
CA ASN A 124 -0.27 4.90 -7.05
C ASN A 124 -1.21 4.40 -5.96
N ILE A 125 -0.71 4.36 -4.72
CA ILE A 125 -1.43 3.77 -3.59
C ILE A 125 -1.35 4.64 -2.33
N GLN A 126 -2.36 4.48 -1.48
CA GLN A 126 -2.26 4.80 -0.07
C GLN A 126 -1.97 3.51 0.70
N PHE A 127 -1.04 3.58 1.61
CA PHE A 127 -0.63 2.44 2.42
C PHE A 127 -0.42 2.83 3.89
N GLN A 128 -0.46 1.81 4.76
CA GLN A 128 -0.17 1.94 6.17
C GLN A 128 1.32 1.69 6.40
N ASP A 129 2.03 2.66 6.96
CA ASP A 129 3.37 2.46 7.48
C ASP A 129 3.28 1.63 8.77
N ARG A 130 3.85 0.42 8.74
CA ARG A 130 3.77 -0.53 9.84
C ARG A 130 4.43 -0.03 11.12
N PHE A 131 5.52 0.73 10.98
CA PHE A 131 6.35 1.13 12.12
C PHE A 131 5.81 2.35 12.85
N ASN A 132 5.28 3.31 12.11
CA ASN A 132 4.79 4.57 12.66
C ASN A 132 3.27 4.62 12.75
N ASN A 133 2.58 3.59 12.29
CA ASN A 133 1.12 3.54 12.19
C ASN A 133 0.51 4.74 11.44
N CYS A 134 1.28 5.35 10.53
CA CYS A 134 0.88 6.50 9.73
C CYS A 134 0.40 6.06 8.35
N GLN A 135 -0.59 6.77 7.80
CA GLN A 135 -1.01 6.58 6.42
C GLN A 135 -0.15 7.44 5.49
N ARG A 136 0.46 6.79 4.52
CA ARG A 136 1.33 7.41 3.52
C ARG A 136 0.78 7.20 2.12
N THR A 137 1.29 7.95 1.17
CA THR A 137 0.99 7.77 -0.26
C THR A 137 2.29 7.60 -1.03
N GLY A 138 2.24 6.79 -2.08
CA GLY A 138 3.43 6.53 -2.88
C GLY A 138 3.10 5.76 -4.16
N THR A 139 4.15 5.50 -4.93
CA THR A 139 4.10 4.75 -6.18
C THR A 139 4.79 3.41 -6.01
N ILE A 140 4.18 2.34 -6.48
CA ILE A 140 4.76 1.00 -6.48
C ILE A 140 5.86 0.95 -7.56
N GLU A 141 7.10 0.80 -7.14
CA GLU A 141 8.26 0.68 -8.03
C GLU A 141 8.54 -0.77 -8.41
N SER A 142 8.44 -1.69 -7.46
CA SER A 142 8.60 -3.11 -7.74
C SER A 142 7.67 -3.98 -6.89
N ILE A 143 7.33 -5.15 -7.41
CA ILE A 143 6.55 -6.18 -6.74
C ILE A 143 7.29 -7.50 -6.93
N PHE A 144 7.52 -8.23 -5.86
CA PHE A 144 8.19 -9.50 -5.95
C PHE A 144 7.68 -10.52 -4.93
N GLN A 145 7.89 -11.78 -5.27
CA GLN A 145 7.60 -12.91 -4.40
C GLN A 145 8.88 -13.64 -4.03
N ILE A 146 8.97 -14.04 -2.78
CA ILE A 146 10.12 -14.77 -2.24
C ILE A 146 9.63 -15.81 -1.23
N PRO A 147 10.12 -17.06 -1.27
CA PRO A 147 9.85 -18.04 -0.25
C PRO A 147 10.70 -17.75 0.99
N LEU A 148 10.05 -17.54 2.12
CA LEU A 148 10.68 -17.32 3.42
C LEU A 148 10.09 -18.31 4.42
N GLU A 149 10.93 -19.15 5.02
CA GLU A 149 10.51 -20.16 6.00
C GLU A 149 9.35 -21.05 5.48
N GLY A 150 9.47 -21.54 4.24
CA GLY A 150 8.45 -22.39 3.62
C GLY A 150 7.17 -21.67 3.22
N VAL A 151 7.12 -20.33 3.34
CA VAL A 151 5.94 -19.53 2.97
C VAL A 151 6.28 -18.60 1.83
N LEU A 152 5.53 -18.68 0.73
CA LEU A 152 5.66 -17.71 -0.36
C LEU A 152 5.06 -16.36 0.07
N GLN A 153 5.91 -15.35 0.17
CA GLN A 153 5.51 -14.00 0.59
C GLN A 153 5.65 -13.01 -0.55
N THR A 154 4.72 -12.08 -0.62
CA THR A 154 4.75 -10.98 -1.60
C THR A 154 5.11 -9.69 -0.90
N PHE A 155 6.05 -8.96 -1.48
CA PHE A 155 6.46 -7.63 -1.02
C PHE A 155 6.34 -6.63 -2.15
N LEU A 156 6.07 -5.40 -1.76
CA LEU A 156 6.04 -4.24 -2.66
C LEU A 156 7.06 -3.23 -2.16
N ILE A 157 7.84 -2.70 -3.09
CA ILE A 157 8.65 -1.51 -2.83
C ILE A 157 7.86 -0.30 -3.31
N VAL A 158 7.58 0.60 -2.40
CA VAL A 158 6.81 1.81 -2.64
C VAL A 158 7.69 3.02 -2.42
N GLN A 159 7.81 3.86 -3.43
CA GLN A 159 8.48 5.14 -3.34
C GLN A 159 7.49 6.18 -2.83
N GLU A 160 7.81 6.84 -1.72
CA GLU A 160 6.92 7.82 -1.09
C GLU A 160 6.75 9.06 -1.96
N HIS A 161 5.54 9.61 -2.00
CA HIS A 161 5.30 10.93 -2.57
C HIS A 161 5.84 12.01 -1.63
N MET A 162 6.69 12.88 -2.15
CA MET A 162 7.31 13.95 -1.38
C MET A 162 6.31 15.09 -1.13
N LEU A 163 6.12 15.44 0.15
CA LEU A 163 5.23 16.54 0.54
C LEU A 163 5.81 17.89 0.13
N LEU A 164 4.93 18.82 -0.23
CA LEU A 164 5.31 20.22 -0.45
C LEU A 164 5.75 20.88 0.88
N PRO A 165 6.54 21.95 0.82
CA PRO A 165 6.83 22.76 1.99
C PRO A 165 5.55 23.29 2.64
N ILE A 166 5.58 23.44 3.96
CA ILE A 166 4.47 23.99 4.74
C ILE A 166 4.08 25.36 4.16
N GLY A 167 2.80 25.54 3.87
CA GLY A 167 2.26 26.76 3.28
C GLY A 167 2.09 26.73 1.75
N GLU A 168 2.84 25.90 1.03
CA GLU A 168 2.64 25.76 -0.42
C GLU A 168 1.36 24.97 -0.75
N GLU A 169 1.06 23.95 0.04
CA GLU A 169 -0.15 23.14 -0.13
C GLU A 169 -1.45 23.93 0.09
N ILE A 170 -1.39 25.02 0.91
CA ILE A 170 -2.55 25.89 1.20
C ILE A 170 -3.00 26.65 -0.06
N LYS A 171 -2.11 26.87 -1.03
CA LYS A 171 -2.42 27.53 -2.30
C LYS A 171 -3.33 26.68 -3.20
N ALA A 172 -3.42 25.39 -2.91
CA ALA A 172 -4.26 24.49 -3.69
C ALA A 172 -5.74 24.78 -3.45
N PRO A 173 -6.55 24.96 -4.49
CA PRO A 173 -7.97 25.26 -4.33
C PRO A 173 -8.75 24.12 -3.65
N TYR A 174 -8.21 22.90 -3.70
CA TYR A 174 -8.86 21.71 -3.12
C TYR A 174 -8.93 21.71 -1.60
N ILE A 175 -8.08 22.47 -0.91
CA ILE A 175 -8.07 22.54 0.54
C ILE A 175 -9.38 23.12 1.10
N HIS A 176 -10.03 23.99 0.31
CA HIS A 176 -11.32 24.58 0.65
C HIS A 176 -12.51 23.61 0.46
N TYR A 177 -12.25 22.43 -0.13
CA TYR A 177 -13.26 21.41 -0.39
C TYR A 177 -12.96 20.11 0.38
N PRO A 178 -13.18 20.05 1.69
CA PRO A 178 -12.80 18.90 2.53
C PRO A 178 -13.51 17.60 2.13
N ARG A 179 -14.57 17.70 1.32
CA ARG A 179 -15.25 16.54 0.73
C ARG A 179 -14.47 15.94 -0.43
N PHE A 180 -13.66 16.73 -1.10
CA PHE A 180 -12.78 16.28 -2.17
C PHE A 180 -11.46 15.83 -1.54
N LYS A 181 -11.35 14.53 -1.27
CA LYS A 181 -10.15 13.95 -0.66
C LYS A 181 -9.00 13.98 -1.65
N SER A 182 -8.24 15.06 -1.63
CA SER A 182 -7.02 15.22 -2.44
C SER A 182 -5.93 15.89 -1.62
N LYS A 183 -4.71 15.69 -2.06
CA LYS A 183 -3.55 16.45 -1.61
C LYS A 183 -2.65 16.78 -2.79
N ILE A 184 -1.83 17.81 -2.67
CA ILE A 184 -0.77 18.14 -3.62
C ILE A 184 0.57 17.70 -3.03
N VAL A 185 1.38 17.07 -3.87
CA VAL A 185 2.73 16.63 -3.55
C VAL A 185 3.67 17.06 -4.68
N PHE A 186 4.99 16.97 -4.51
CA PHE A 186 5.90 17.16 -5.62
C PHE A 186 5.67 16.13 -6.71
N ALA A 187 5.82 16.53 -7.98
CA ALA A 187 5.81 15.60 -9.11
C ALA A 187 7.09 14.76 -9.15
N SER A 188 8.18 15.28 -8.59
CA SER A 188 9.41 14.53 -8.39
C SER A 188 9.26 13.50 -7.29
N THR A 189 9.89 12.35 -7.49
CA THR A 189 9.86 11.26 -6.52
C THR A 189 10.86 11.51 -5.38
N SER A 190 10.52 11.07 -4.18
CA SER A 190 11.44 11.05 -3.05
C SER A 190 12.50 9.95 -3.22
N ASN A 191 13.58 10.03 -2.44
CA ASN A 191 14.54 8.91 -2.33
C ASN A 191 14.17 7.95 -1.17
N ILE A 192 12.94 8.06 -0.65
CA ILE A 192 12.47 7.26 0.47
C ILE A 192 11.64 6.10 -0.08
N PHE A 193 12.08 4.90 0.24
CA PHE A 193 11.42 3.67 -0.15
C PHE A 193 10.91 2.91 1.07
N PHE A 194 9.70 2.39 0.94
CA PHE A 194 9.08 1.52 1.93
C PHE A 194 8.92 0.13 1.35
N ILE A 195 9.19 -0.89 2.17
CA ILE A 195 8.70 -2.24 1.89
C ILE A 195 7.39 -2.43 2.65
N ILE A 196 6.41 -2.92 1.93
CA ILE A 196 5.10 -3.25 2.50
C ILE A 196 4.65 -4.63 2.04
N GLU A 197 3.85 -5.27 2.86
CA GLU A 197 3.07 -6.45 2.46
C GLU A 197 1.72 -6.03 1.86
N PRO A 198 1.07 -6.86 1.03
CA PRO A 198 -0.21 -6.52 0.38
C PRO A 198 -1.34 -6.08 1.31
N ASN A 199 -1.35 -6.59 2.55
CA ASN A 199 -2.35 -6.24 3.57
C ASN A 199 -2.21 -4.79 4.10
N HIS A 200 -1.06 -4.15 3.88
CA HIS A 200 -0.85 -2.75 4.26
C HIS A 200 -1.41 -1.76 3.22
N ILE A 201 -1.83 -2.22 2.05
CA ILE A 201 -2.45 -1.35 1.07
C ILE A 201 -3.86 -0.95 1.53
N ILE A 202 -4.13 0.35 1.55
CA ILE A 202 -5.42 0.91 1.94
C ILE A 202 -6.32 1.09 0.71
N THR A 203 -5.80 1.73 -0.34
CA THR A 203 -6.56 2.02 -1.56
C THR A 203 -5.67 2.45 -2.71
N HIS A 204 -6.21 2.38 -3.94
CA HIS A 204 -5.63 3.07 -5.10
C HIS A 204 -5.81 4.58 -4.99
N LEU A 205 -4.90 5.28 -5.66
CA LEU A 205 -4.95 6.72 -5.83
C LEU A 205 -4.99 7.07 -7.32
N THR A 206 -5.71 8.14 -7.63
CA THR A 206 -5.60 8.79 -8.94
C THR A 206 -4.62 9.94 -8.81
N THR A 207 -3.77 10.09 -9.79
CA THR A 207 -2.80 11.18 -9.83
C THR A 207 -2.93 12.00 -11.11
N HIS A 208 -2.67 13.31 -11.00
CA HIS A 208 -2.65 14.23 -12.12
C HIS A 208 -1.49 15.22 -11.95
N VAL A 209 -0.61 15.27 -12.95
CA VAL A 209 0.55 16.18 -12.95
C VAL A 209 0.09 17.60 -13.28
N GLN A 210 0.61 18.55 -12.54
CA GLN A 210 0.41 19.99 -12.76
C GLN A 210 1.77 20.66 -12.97
N PRO A 211 1.91 21.48 -14.01
CA PRO A 211 3.15 22.20 -14.25
C PRO A 211 3.42 23.28 -13.19
N SER A 212 4.67 23.61 -13.04
CA SER A 212 5.14 24.74 -12.22
C SER A 212 4.37 26.04 -12.54
N GLY A 213 4.05 26.80 -11.51
CA GLY A 213 3.23 28.01 -11.60
C GLY A 213 1.73 27.78 -11.43
N THR A 214 1.24 26.55 -11.55
CA THR A 214 -0.17 26.21 -11.29
C THR A 214 -0.52 26.53 -9.84
N PHE A 215 -1.61 27.25 -9.63
CA PHE A 215 -2.04 27.74 -8.30
C PHE A 215 -1.00 28.65 -7.61
N GLY A 216 -0.03 29.22 -8.35
CA GLY A 216 1.07 29.99 -7.77
C GLY A 216 2.09 29.15 -7.01
N ILE A 217 2.13 27.85 -7.23
CA ILE A 217 3.13 26.93 -6.67
C ILE A 217 4.31 26.84 -7.65
N PRO A 218 5.54 27.17 -7.23
CA PRO A 218 6.68 27.30 -8.15
C PRO A 218 7.35 25.96 -8.51
N TYR A 219 6.65 24.86 -8.34
CA TYR A 219 7.14 23.49 -8.58
C TYR A 219 6.18 22.73 -9.48
N ASP A 220 6.72 21.75 -10.22
CA ASP A 220 5.88 20.71 -10.80
C ASP A 220 5.27 19.85 -9.69
N THR A 221 3.96 19.72 -9.70
CA THR A 221 3.22 19.06 -8.65
C THR A 221 2.39 17.88 -9.16
N LEU A 222 2.06 17.00 -8.25
CA LEU A 222 1.18 15.88 -8.48
C LEU A 222 -0.04 16.02 -7.56
N ILE A 223 -1.22 16.13 -8.14
CA ILE A 223 -2.47 16.05 -7.40
C ILE A 223 -2.76 14.57 -7.16
N VAL A 224 -2.92 14.21 -5.91
CA VAL A 224 -3.24 12.84 -5.48
C VAL A 224 -4.66 12.83 -4.94
N CYS A 225 -5.54 12.03 -5.55
CA CYS A 225 -6.95 11.95 -5.19
C CYS A 225 -7.33 10.55 -4.70
N TRP A 226 -8.19 10.49 -3.67
CA TRP A 226 -8.76 9.27 -3.12
C TRP A 226 -10.17 8.99 -3.65
N GLY A 227 -10.54 7.72 -3.64
CA GLY A 227 -11.93 7.32 -3.72
C GLY A 227 -12.47 7.03 -5.10
N LEU A 228 -11.62 6.72 -6.05
CA LEU A 228 -12.04 6.16 -7.32
C LEU A 228 -11.89 4.62 -7.29
N ASP A 229 -12.91 3.91 -7.76
CA ASP A 229 -12.90 2.44 -7.93
C ASP A 229 -11.99 2.06 -9.13
N ARG A 230 -10.70 2.39 -9.02
CA ARG A 230 -9.71 2.03 -10.03
C ARG A 230 -9.12 0.65 -9.76
N GLY A 231 -8.79 -0.05 -10.83
CA GLY A 231 -8.18 -1.38 -10.76
C GLY A 231 -9.15 -2.50 -10.41
N LYS A 232 -10.46 -2.22 -10.31
CA LYS A 232 -11.46 -3.25 -10.17
C LYS A 232 -11.59 -4.00 -11.50
N LYS A 233 -11.48 -5.32 -11.47
CA LYS A 233 -11.75 -6.14 -12.66
C LYS A 233 -13.25 -6.05 -12.97
N CYS A 234 -13.58 -5.64 -14.18
CA CYS A 234 -14.94 -5.75 -14.74
C CYS A 234 -15.23 -7.22 -15.10
#